data_94089fad9e4c415d40f9b3db74e1b6d8
#
_entry.id   94089fad9e4c415d40f9b3db74e1b6d8
#
_cell.length_a   1.000
_cell.length_b   1.000
_cell.length_c   1.000
_cell.angle_alpha   90.00
_cell.angle_beta   90.00
_cell.angle_gamma   90.00
#
_symmetry.space_group_name_H-M   'P 1'
#
loop_
_entity.id
_entity.type
_entity.pdbx_description
1 polymer ?
#
loop_
_entity_poly.entity_id
_entity_poly.type
_entity_poly.pdbx_seq_one_letter_code
_entity_poly.pdbx_strand_id
1 'polypeptide(L)'
;MILGSLDADIRKVFAGGNATILPFLGFEFGSTINLFKALGMIPQGILLSIAYFIIVIGPSYFVERNILHRPGYISVASASLAGVALAIPAMAASSNAAFEPFVSPTITILAFVLAITNVTAPFLVKAELQRHPADNMAK
;
A
#
# COMPACT_ATOMS: atom_id res chain seq x y z
N MET A 1 0.08 -2.71 -18.22
CA MET A 1 0.06 -4.18 -18.37
C MET A 1 0.14 -4.66 -19.83
N ILE A 2 -0.49 -3.99 -20.78
CA ILE A 2 -0.49 -4.42 -22.21
C ILE A 2 0.94 -4.44 -22.81
N LEU A 3 1.77 -3.42 -22.59
CA LEU A 3 3.14 -3.35 -23.10
C LEU A 3 4.07 -4.44 -22.55
N GLY A 4 3.94 -4.80 -21.28
CA GLY A 4 4.77 -5.85 -20.67
C GLY A 4 4.32 -7.28 -21.00
N SER A 5 3.13 -7.45 -21.61
CA SER A 5 2.66 -8.74 -22.13
C SER A 5 3.14 -8.99 -23.56
N LEU A 6 3.48 -7.92 -24.30
CA LEU A 6 3.90 -7.97 -25.70
C LEU A 6 5.41 -8.17 -25.86
N ASP A 7 6.21 -7.75 -24.88
CA ASP A 7 7.66 -7.84 -24.98
C ASP A 7 8.30 -8.19 -23.62
N ALA A 8 8.99 -9.34 -23.56
CA ALA A 8 9.68 -9.83 -22.38
C ALA A 8 10.87 -8.95 -21.97
N ASP A 9 11.49 -8.25 -22.91
CA ASP A 9 12.64 -7.38 -22.65
C ASP A 9 12.21 -6.06 -22.02
N ILE A 10 11.06 -5.51 -22.43
CA ILE A 10 10.43 -4.37 -21.76
C ILE A 10 10.12 -4.71 -20.30
N ARG A 11 9.59 -5.90 -20.02
CA ARG A 11 9.33 -6.35 -18.63
C ARG A 11 10.59 -6.37 -17.78
N LYS A 12 11.72 -6.84 -18.32
CA LYS A 12 13.01 -6.89 -17.60
C LYS A 12 13.55 -5.50 -17.29
N VAL A 13 13.43 -4.56 -18.23
CA VAL A 13 13.84 -3.16 -18.02
C VAL A 13 13.04 -2.51 -16.92
N PHE A 14 11.72 -2.68 -16.90
CA PHE A 14 10.88 -2.13 -15.83
C PHE A 14 11.07 -2.82 -14.48
N ALA A 15 11.34 -4.12 -14.45
CA ALA A 15 11.65 -4.84 -13.22
C ALA A 15 12.95 -4.36 -12.58
N GLY A 16 14.00 -4.14 -13.40
CA GLY A 16 15.26 -3.56 -12.93
C GLY A 16 15.14 -2.09 -12.50
N GLY A 17 14.35 -1.30 -13.25
CA GLY A 17 14.08 0.10 -12.94
C GLY A 17 13.42 0.30 -11.59
N ASN A 18 12.43 -0.52 -11.24
CA ASN A 18 11.76 -0.46 -9.93
C ASN A 18 12.74 -0.64 -8.76
N ALA A 19 13.65 -1.62 -8.83
CA ALA A 19 14.62 -1.88 -7.79
C ALA A 19 15.58 -0.69 -7.56
N THR A 20 15.86 0.07 -8.62
CA THR A 20 16.74 1.24 -8.56
C THR A 20 16.00 2.49 -8.06
N ILE A 21 14.76 2.71 -8.49
CA ILE A 21 13.98 3.92 -8.17
C ILE A 21 13.41 3.87 -6.75
N LEU A 22 13.00 2.70 -6.25
CA LEU A 22 12.38 2.55 -4.93
C LEU A 22 13.21 3.12 -3.76
N PRO A 23 14.54 2.90 -3.67
CA PRO A 23 15.35 3.51 -2.60
C PRO A 23 15.37 5.04 -2.65
N PHE A 24 15.39 5.64 -3.85
CA PHE A 24 15.37 7.10 -3.99
C PHE A 24 14.03 7.70 -3.57
N LEU A 25 12.91 7.06 -3.96
CA LEU A 25 11.58 7.46 -3.51
C LEU A 25 11.45 7.30 -1.98
N GLY A 26 11.97 6.21 -1.43
CA GLY A 26 11.99 5.99 0.02
C GLY A 26 12.78 7.07 0.76
N PHE A 27 13.92 7.49 0.21
CA PHE A 27 14.73 8.56 0.78
C PHE A 27 14.04 9.93 0.67
N GLU A 28 13.46 10.24 -0.49
CA GLU A 28 12.70 11.49 -0.71
C GLU A 28 11.56 11.61 0.31
N PHE A 29 10.70 10.62 0.41
CA PHE A 29 9.61 10.63 1.37
C PHE A 29 10.10 10.62 2.83
N GLY A 30 11.14 9.85 3.13
CA GLY A 30 11.73 9.81 4.47
C GLY A 30 12.30 11.15 4.92
N SER A 31 12.90 11.91 4.02
CA SER A 31 13.48 13.22 4.32
C SER A 31 12.43 14.30 4.62
N THR A 32 11.21 14.14 4.15
CA THR A 32 10.10 15.08 4.41
C THR A 32 9.42 14.85 5.75
N ILE A 33 9.66 13.72 6.41
CA ILE A 33 9.03 13.33 7.67
C ILE A 33 9.80 13.95 8.84
N ASN A 34 9.14 14.80 9.62
CA ASN A 34 9.69 15.28 10.89
C ASN A 34 9.44 14.24 11.98
N LEU A 35 10.50 13.53 12.38
CA LEU A 35 10.44 12.42 13.35
C LEU A 35 9.82 12.82 14.70
N PHE A 36 10.08 14.05 15.19
CA PHE A 36 9.50 14.49 16.46
C PHE A 36 7.99 14.73 16.35
N LYS A 37 7.53 15.32 15.25
CA LYS A 37 6.09 15.47 14.99
C LYS A 37 5.43 14.11 14.69
N ALA A 38 6.17 13.22 14.06
CA ALA A 38 5.70 11.88 13.74
C ALA A 38 5.34 11.07 14.99
N LEU A 39 6.12 11.17 16.08
CA LEU A 39 5.82 10.48 17.34
C LEU A 39 4.45 10.89 17.92
N GLY A 40 4.09 12.18 17.80
CA GLY A 40 2.77 12.65 18.24
C GLY A 40 1.61 12.18 17.34
N MET A 41 1.88 11.69 16.13
CA MET A 41 0.89 11.26 15.16
C MET A 41 0.72 9.73 15.08
N ILE A 42 1.47 8.97 15.89
CA ILE A 42 1.37 7.51 15.94
C ILE A 42 -0.06 7.03 16.19
N PRO A 43 -0.82 7.57 17.18
CA PRO A 43 -2.18 7.10 17.42
C PRO A 43 -3.10 7.30 16.22
N GLN A 44 -2.97 8.44 15.53
CA GLN A 44 -3.74 8.74 14.33
C GLN A 44 -3.36 7.78 13.17
N GLY A 45 -2.07 7.48 13.01
CA GLY A 45 -1.57 6.52 12.03
C GLY A 45 -2.10 5.10 12.27
N ILE A 46 -2.11 4.65 13.52
CA ILE A 46 -2.69 3.34 13.90
C ILE A 46 -4.19 3.30 13.64
N LEU A 47 -4.92 4.33 14.09
CA LEU A 47 -6.37 4.41 13.88
C LEU A 47 -6.72 4.39 12.39
N LEU A 48 -5.99 5.18 11.58
CA LEU A 48 -6.19 5.22 10.14
C LEU A 48 -5.83 3.89 9.47
N SER A 49 -4.79 3.19 9.96
CA SER A 49 -4.44 1.87 9.45
C SER A 49 -5.54 0.85 9.71
N ILE A 50 -6.14 0.86 10.89
CA ILE A 50 -7.27 -0.01 11.24
C ILE A 50 -8.47 0.30 10.33
N ALA A 51 -8.81 1.59 10.18
CA ALA A 51 -9.90 2.02 9.30
C ALA A 51 -9.62 1.62 7.84
N TYR A 52 -8.39 1.78 7.37
CA TYR A 52 -7.96 1.35 6.04
C TYR A 52 -8.15 -0.15 5.82
N PHE A 53 -7.72 -0.98 6.78
CA PHE A 53 -7.92 -2.42 6.69
C PHE A 53 -9.41 -2.80 6.63
N ILE A 54 -10.24 -2.19 7.45
CA ILE A 54 -11.69 -2.45 7.46
C ILE A 54 -12.33 -2.03 6.14
N ILE A 55 -12.01 -0.84 5.63
CA ILE A 55 -12.64 -0.28 4.43
C ILE A 55 -12.13 -0.96 3.15
N VAL A 56 -10.86 -1.34 3.08
CA VAL A 56 -10.25 -1.91 1.87
C VAL A 56 -10.35 -3.43 1.87
N ILE A 57 -9.93 -4.09 2.95
CA ILE A 57 -9.96 -5.56 3.02
C ILE A 57 -11.39 -6.07 3.18
N GLY A 58 -12.22 -5.45 4.01
CA GLY A 58 -13.56 -5.92 4.29
C GLY A 58 -14.38 -6.17 3.03
N PRO A 59 -14.68 -5.16 2.22
CA PRO A 59 -15.44 -5.33 0.98
C PRO A 59 -14.72 -6.21 -0.04
N SER A 60 -13.41 -6.05 -0.20
CA SER A 60 -12.63 -6.84 -1.17
C SER A 60 -12.66 -8.33 -0.83
N TYR A 61 -12.47 -8.67 0.44
CA TYR A 61 -12.52 -10.04 0.94
C TYR A 61 -13.94 -10.64 0.81
N PHE A 62 -14.97 -9.84 1.10
CA PHE A 62 -16.36 -10.25 0.93
C PHE A 62 -16.67 -10.58 -0.54
N VAL A 63 -16.25 -9.73 -1.48
CA VAL A 63 -16.42 -9.95 -2.92
C VAL A 63 -15.65 -11.20 -3.37
N GLU A 64 -14.39 -11.32 -2.96
CA GLU A 64 -13.56 -12.46 -3.35
C GLU A 64 -14.13 -13.79 -2.86
N ARG A 65 -14.60 -13.84 -1.61
CA ARG A 65 -15.12 -15.07 -1.01
C ARG A 65 -16.53 -15.40 -1.46
N ASN A 66 -17.44 -14.42 -1.50
CA ASN A 66 -18.87 -14.68 -1.75
C ASN A 66 -19.26 -14.61 -3.24
N ILE A 67 -18.57 -13.78 -4.03
CA ILE A 67 -18.90 -13.59 -5.45
C ILE A 67 -17.95 -14.40 -6.34
N LEU A 68 -16.64 -14.32 -6.08
CA LEU A 68 -15.65 -15.03 -6.88
C LEU A 68 -15.39 -16.47 -6.41
N HIS A 69 -15.89 -16.86 -5.22
CA HIS A 69 -15.66 -18.18 -4.61
C HIS A 69 -14.16 -18.54 -4.52
N ARG A 70 -13.32 -17.56 -4.22
CA ARG A 70 -11.87 -17.71 -4.07
C ARG A 70 -11.44 -17.63 -2.60
N PRO A 71 -10.26 -18.14 -2.23
CA PRO A 71 -9.81 -18.22 -0.83
C PRO A 71 -9.49 -16.90 -0.14
N GLY A 72 -9.59 -15.73 -0.79
CA GLY A 72 -9.46 -14.41 -0.14
C GLY A 72 -8.04 -13.86 -0.02
N TYR A 73 -7.01 -14.62 -0.40
CA TYR A 73 -5.61 -14.17 -0.27
C TYR A 73 -5.22 -13.01 -1.20
N ILE A 74 -5.90 -12.85 -2.34
CA ILE A 74 -5.63 -11.77 -3.30
C ILE A 74 -6.09 -10.43 -2.72
N SER A 75 -7.27 -10.39 -2.08
CA SER A 75 -7.78 -9.19 -1.41
C SER A 75 -6.85 -8.74 -0.29
N VAL A 76 -6.33 -9.68 0.48
CA VAL A 76 -5.38 -9.38 1.56
C VAL A 76 -4.03 -8.90 0.99
N ALA A 77 -3.54 -9.53 -0.09
CA ALA A 77 -2.29 -9.11 -0.73
C ALA A 77 -2.39 -7.70 -1.35
N SER A 78 -3.55 -7.35 -1.91
CA SER A 78 -3.80 -6.04 -2.52
C SER A 78 -4.01 -4.92 -1.49
N ALA A 79 -4.15 -5.25 -0.21
CA ALA A 79 -4.40 -4.28 0.85
C ALA A 79 -3.15 -3.49 1.31
N SER A 80 -1.97 -3.78 0.76
CA SER A 80 -0.80 -2.95 1.02
C SER A 80 -0.96 -1.57 0.37
N LEU A 81 -0.75 -0.51 1.15
CA LEU A 81 -0.79 0.86 0.62
C LEU A 81 0.40 1.06 -0.32
N ALA A 82 0.15 1.59 -1.52
CA ALA A 82 1.22 1.91 -2.46
C ALA A 82 1.93 3.21 -2.07
N GLY A 83 3.26 3.25 -2.24
CA GLY A 83 4.06 4.45 -1.95
C GLY A 83 3.61 5.71 -2.70
N VAL A 84 2.97 5.53 -3.86
CA VAL A 84 2.38 6.64 -4.65
C VAL A 84 1.34 7.43 -3.85
N ALA A 85 0.67 6.81 -2.87
CA ALA A 85 -0.30 7.51 -2.01
C ALA A 85 0.34 8.67 -1.22
N LEU A 86 1.63 8.63 -0.95
CA LEU A 86 2.36 9.71 -0.28
C LEU A 86 2.49 10.97 -1.13
N ALA A 87 2.41 10.86 -2.44
CA ALA A 87 2.46 12.02 -3.35
C ALA A 87 1.11 12.76 -3.43
N ILE A 88 -0.02 12.12 -3.09
CA ILE A 88 -1.36 12.69 -3.22
C ILE A 88 -1.53 14.01 -2.47
N PRO A 89 -1.10 14.17 -1.19
CA PRO A 89 -1.23 15.43 -0.48
C PRO A 89 -0.49 16.59 -1.17
N ALA A 90 0.70 16.34 -1.70
CA ALA A 90 1.46 17.35 -2.44
C ALA A 90 0.78 17.73 -3.74
N MET A 91 0.22 16.77 -4.47
CA MET A 91 -0.56 17.01 -5.69
C MET A 91 -1.84 17.81 -5.39
N ALA A 92 -2.52 17.53 -4.29
CA ALA A 92 -3.69 18.29 -3.86
C ALA A 92 -3.33 19.74 -3.54
N ALA A 93 -2.21 19.98 -2.85
CA ALA A 93 -1.71 21.32 -2.53
C ALA A 93 -1.29 22.10 -3.80
N SER A 94 -0.73 21.44 -4.80
CA SER A 94 -0.42 22.09 -6.08
C SER A 94 -1.66 22.55 -6.83
N SER A 95 -2.79 21.89 -6.63
CA SER A 95 -4.08 22.29 -7.22
C SER A 95 -4.80 23.38 -6.42
N ASN A 96 -4.60 23.44 -5.11
CA ASN A 96 -5.19 24.44 -4.23
C ASN A 96 -4.28 24.69 -3.02
N ALA A 97 -3.73 25.90 -2.94
CA ALA A 97 -2.82 26.34 -1.88
C ALA A 97 -3.41 26.24 -0.45
N ALA A 98 -4.74 26.20 -0.31
CA ALA A 98 -5.40 26.00 0.98
C ALA A 98 -5.04 24.65 1.66
N PHE A 99 -4.59 23.66 0.90
CA PHE A 99 -4.16 22.36 1.42
C PHE A 99 -2.69 22.32 1.86
N GLU A 100 -1.89 23.33 1.53
CA GLU A 100 -0.45 23.35 1.83
C GLU A 100 -0.10 23.11 3.32
N PRO A 101 -0.79 23.68 4.31
CA PRO A 101 -0.53 23.43 5.73
C PRO A 101 -0.76 21.97 6.15
N PHE A 102 -1.56 21.22 5.42
CA PHE A 102 -1.93 19.84 5.73
C PHE A 102 -1.02 18.80 5.05
N VAL A 103 -0.17 19.20 4.11
CA VAL A 103 0.68 18.27 3.33
C VAL A 103 1.61 17.47 4.26
N SER A 104 2.42 18.15 5.05
CA SER A 104 3.42 17.49 5.91
C SER A 104 2.79 16.55 6.96
N PRO A 105 1.74 16.94 7.72
CA PRO A 105 1.10 16.03 8.66
C PRO A 105 0.42 14.86 7.96
N THR A 106 -0.21 15.07 6.81
CA THR A 106 -0.87 14.00 6.07
C THR A 106 0.13 12.99 5.52
N ILE A 107 1.25 13.42 4.94
CA ILE A 107 2.31 12.52 4.48
C ILE A 107 2.84 11.69 5.66
N THR A 108 3.04 12.30 6.83
CA THR A 108 3.52 11.60 8.02
C THR A 108 2.56 10.49 8.44
N ILE A 109 1.26 10.78 8.54
CA ILE A 109 0.25 9.78 8.90
C ILE A 109 0.18 8.67 7.85
N LEU A 110 0.18 9.01 6.55
CA LEU A 110 0.16 8.03 5.46
C LEU A 110 1.42 7.14 5.46
N ALA A 111 2.58 7.68 5.82
CA ALA A 111 3.80 6.89 5.96
C ALA A 111 3.69 5.82 7.06
N PHE A 112 3.02 6.14 8.19
CA PHE A 112 2.72 5.12 9.20
C PHE A 112 1.76 4.04 8.67
N VAL A 113 0.69 4.44 7.97
CA VAL A 113 -0.24 3.48 7.37
C VAL A 113 0.49 2.59 6.37
N LEU A 114 1.34 3.16 5.53
CA LEU A 114 2.17 2.42 4.56
C LEU A 114 3.09 1.43 5.27
N ALA A 115 3.80 1.84 6.31
CA ALA A 115 4.69 0.97 7.06
C ALA A 115 3.94 -0.19 7.72
N ILE A 116 2.82 0.10 8.40
CA ILE A 116 1.99 -0.91 9.07
C ILE A 116 1.39 -1.89 8.05
N THR A 117 0.82 -1.40 6.96
CA THR A 117 0.18 -2.25 5.95
C THR A 117 1.20 -3.13 5.22
N ASN A 118 2.36 -2.59 4.85
CA ASN A 118 3.40 -3.36 4.17
C ASN A 118 4.05 -4.42 5.06
N VAL A 119 4.17 -4.16 6.37
CA VAL A 119 4.65 -5.17 7.31
C VAL A 119 3.58 -6.23 7.58
N THR A 120 2.32 -5.80 7.75
CA THR A 120 1.22 -6.69 8.16
C THR A 120 0.72 -7.57 7.00
N ALA A 121 0.67 -7.06 5.76
CA ALA A 121 0.13 -7.77 4.61
C ALA A 121 0.77 -9.14 4.36
N PRO A 122 2.11 -9.34 4.37
CA PRO A 122 2.71 -10.66 4.17
C PRO A 122 2.31 -11.68 5.23
N PHE A 123 2.16 -11.24 6.49
CA PHE A 123 1.74 -12.13 7.58
C PHE A 123 0.28 -12.57 7.42
N LEU A 124 -0.60 -11.64 7.02
CA LEU A 124 -2.00 -11.95 6.75
C LEU A 124 -2.15 -12.88 5.55
N VAL A 125 -1.42 -12.65 4.47
CA VAL A 125 -1.40 -13.55 3.30
C VAL A 125 -0.93 -14.94 3.71
N LYS A 126 0.15 -15.05 4.47
CA LYS A 126 0.65 -16.34 4.96
C LYS A 126 -0.37 -17.06 5.83
N ALA A 127 -1.05 -16.34 6.72
CA ALA A 127 -2.09 -16.92 7.57
C ALA A 127 -3.28 -17.45 6.74
N GLU A 128 -3.68 -16.72 5.70
CA GLU A 128 -4.79 -17.14 4.83
C GLU A 128 -4.41 -18.34 3.95
N LEU A 129 -3.19 -18.36 3.42
CA LEU A 129 -2.65 -19.52 2.69
C LEU A 129 -2.58 -20.79 3.55
N GLN A 130 -2.32 -20.65 4.84
CA GLN A 130 -2.30 -21.78 5.78
C GLN A 130 -3.70 -22.30 6.10
N ARG A 131 -4.72 -21.44 6.06
CA ARG A 131 -6.12 -21.82 6.29
C ARG A 131 -6.73 -22.58 5.10
N HIS A 132 -6.24 -22.33 3.88
CA HIS A 132 -6.76 -22.90 2.65
C HIS A 132 -5.67 -23.55 1.78
N PRO A 133 -4.97 -24.59 2.29
CA PRO A 133 -3.84 -25.19 1.57
C PRO A 133 -4.24 -25.95 0.30
N ALA A 134 -5.46 -26.49 0.23
CA ALA A 134 -5.91 -27.30 -0.89
C ALA A 134 -6.31 -26.48 -2.15
N ASP A 135 -6.76 -25.25 -1.98
CA ASP A 135 -7.21 -24.38 -3.08
C ASP A 135 -6.05 -23.76 -3.88
N ASN A 136 -4.83 -23.84 -3.36
CA ASN A 136 -3.66 -23.19 -3.96
C ASN A 136 -3.01 -23.99 -5.10
N MET A 137 -3.37 -25.27 -5.26
CA MET A 137 -2.73 -26.17 -6.23
C MET A 137 -3.63 -26.57 -7.40
N ALA A 138 -4.88 -26.13 -7.46
CA ALA A 138 -5.87 -26.67 -8.40
C ALA A 138 -6.30 -25.74 -9.54
N LYS A 139 -5.59 -24.62 -9.78
CA LYS A 139 -5.92 -23.79 -10.97
C LYS A 139 -4.69 -23.13 -11.55
#